data_92093abcfeebfdfa4b929d9066c4c66d
#
_entry.id   92093abcfeebfdfa4b929d9066c4c66d
#
_cell.length_a   1.000
_cell.length_b   1.000
_cell.length_c   1.000
_cell.angle_alpha   90.00
_cell.angle_beta   90.00
_cell.angle_gamma   90.00
#
_symmetry.space_group_name_H-M   'P 1'
#
loop_
_entity.id
_entity.type
_entity.pdbx_description
1 polymer ?
#
loop_
_entity_poly.entity_id
_entity_poly.type
_entity_poly.pdbx_seq_one_letter_code
_entity_poly.pdbx_strand_id
1 'polypeptide(L)'
;MTEEVVITCVGDLVEDVIVYAPEGVRVGTDSPARVERHRGGSAANVAVAAALFGGTARYVGNVGHDLLGDHLLAQLSTAGVEIAVTRSGRSGSIVAVVDGNAERSFLTDRGSAGDLTSAPDGWLLHTAVVHVPTYSLLADPMRATTLEMLDGARGHNVGISLDASSTGAIADAGVGAARDLIERIAPDYLFCNHDEAELLRITQPDRLATVTIIKQGAEATVVYSDAGVDTYPVAPVDDVVDTTGAGDAFAAGFLVTKFQRAGSQAAAVAAAHLLAARTIIAHGATPRF
;
A
#
# COMPACT_ATOMS: atom_id res chain seq x y z
N MET A 1 2.66 27.08 16.23
CA MET A 1 3.22 25.88 15.60
C MET A 1 2.02 24.98 15.34
N THR A 2 1.63 24.76 14.09
CA THR A 2 0.63 23.74 13.76
C THR A 2 1.24 22.39 14.13
N GLU A 3 0.56 21.61 14.97
CA GLU A 3 0.99 20.23 15.25
C GLU A 3 1.18 19.49 13.93
N GLU A 4 2.31 18.80 13.81
CA GLU A 4 2.66 18.06 12.59
C GLU A 4 1.74 16.84 12.49
N VAL A 5 0.92 16.81 11.46
CA VAL A 5 -0.09 15.77 11.25
C VAL A 5 0.55 14.58 10.54
N VAL A 6 0.39 13.38 11.10
CA VAL A 6 1.04 12.15 10.64
C VAL A 6 0.05 11.25 9.86
N ILE A 7 0.52 10.64 8.78
CA ILE A 7 -0.12 9.52 8.09
C ILE A 7 0.50 8.23 8.61
N THR A 8 -0.25 7.40 9.32
CA THR A 8 0.24 6.14 9.85
C THR A 8 -0.15 4.99 8.91
N CYS A 9 0.85 4.26 8.40
CA CYS A 9 0.68 3.14 7.48
C CYS A 9 0.96 1.82 8.22
N VAL A 10 -0.02 0.92 8.29
CA VAL A 10 0.07 -0.35 9.03
C VAL A 10 0.11 -1.52 8.06
N GLY A 11 1.20 -2.29 8.07
CA GLY A 11 1.29 -3.44 7.18
C GLY A 11 2.68 -4.06 7.08
N ASP A 12 2.91 -4.76 5.97
CA ASP A 12 4.14 -5.49 5.72
C ASP A 12 5.31 -4.58 5.35
N LEU A 13 6.50 -5.02 5.73
CA LEU A 13 7.79 -4.58 5.21
C LEU A 13 8.60 -5.84 4.87
N VAL A 14 8.87 -6.04 3.59
CA VAL A 14 9.54 -7.21 3.04
C VAL A 14 10.57 -6.80 2.00
N GLU A 15 11.43 -7.74 1.57
CA GLU A 15 12.27 -7.56 0.40
C GLU A 15 11.58 -8.11 -0.85
N ASP A 16 11.51 -7.32 -1.91
CA ASP A 16 11.10 -7.78 -3.24
C ASP A 16 12.36 -8.14 -4.04
N VAL A 17 12.49 -9.41 -4.42
CA VAL A 17 13.57 -9.95 -5.24
C VAL A 17 13.04 -10.21 -6.64
N ILE A 18 13.41 -9.38 -7.61
CA ILE A 18 12.98 -9.54 -9.00
C ILE A 18 14.05 -10.33 -9.76
N VAL A 19 13.65 -11.46 -10.32
CA VAL A 19 14.53 -12.37 -11.08
C VAL A 19 14.10 -12.34 -12.54
N TYR A 20 14.87 -11.67 -13.39
CA TYR A 20 14.66 -11.68 -14.82
C TYR A 20 15.34 -12.91 -15.42
N ALA A 21 14.56 -13.90 -15.79
CA ALA A 21 15.01 -15.16 -16.38
C ALA A 21 14.37 -15.34 -17.79
N PRO A 22 14.88 -14.66 -18.83
CA PRO A 22 14.24 -14.61 -20.15
C PRO A 22 14.13 -15.99 -20.82
N GLU A 23 14.98 -16.93 -20.46
CA GLU A 23 14.93 -18.32 -20.94
C GLU A 23 14.11 -19.23 -20.00
N GLY A 24 13.50 -18.67 -18.96
CA GLY A 24 12.81 -19.42 -17.92
C GLY A 24 13.76 -20.11 -16.93
N VAL A 25 13.16 -20.82 -15.96
CA VAL A 25 13.91 -21.60 -14.95
C VAL A 25 14.18 -23.00 -15.47
N ARG A 26 15.45 -23.39 -15.53
CA ARG A 26 15.89 -24.72 -15.96
C ARG A 26 15.89 -25.68 -14.78
N VAL A 27 15.17 -26.78 -14.89
CA VAL A 27 15.09 -27.78 -13.82
C VAL A 27 16.42 -28.53 -13.69
N GLY A 28 16.97 -28.57 -12.49
CA GLY A 28 18.15 -29.35 -12.16
C GLY A 28 19.51 -28.80 -12.64
N THR A 29 19.54 -27.55 -13.14
CA THR A 29 20.77 -26.87 -13.54
C THR A 29 20.67 -25.35 -13.42
N ASP A 30 21.76 -24.61 -13.66
CA ASP A 30 21.82 -23.16 -13.58
C ASP A 30 20.98 -22.48 -14.66
N SER A 31 20.26 -21.44 -14.27
CA SER A 31 19.50 -20.57 -15.16
C SER A 31 20.14 -19.18 -15.15
N PRO A 32 20.64 -18.66 -16.30
CA PRO A 32 21.12 -17.30 -16.37
C PRO A 32 19.99 -16.31 -16.05
N ALA A 33 20.24 -15.41 -15.12
CA ALA A 33 19.25 -14.43 -14.68
C ALA A 33 19.91 -13.12 -14.21
N ARG A 34 19.18 -12.02 -14.30
CA ARG A 34 19.49 -10.76 -13.61
C ARG A 34 18.62 -10.69 -12.38
N VAL A 35 19.21 -10.37 -11.23
CA VAL A 35 18.51 -10.28 -9.96
C VAL A 35 18.60 -8.86 -9.42
N GLU A 36 17.46 -8.30 -9.10
CA GLU A 36 17.33 -6.98 -8.44
C GLU A 36 16.64 -7.15 -7.10
N ARG A 37 16.97 -6.26 -6.15
CA ARG A 37 16.41 -6.27 -4.80
C ARG A 37 15.86 -4.90 -4.49
N HIS A 38 14.62 -4.85 -4.04
CA HIS A 38 13.92 -3.62 -3.69
C HIS A 38 13.25 -3.79 -2.34
N ARG A 39 12.94 -2.67 -1.70
CA ARG A 39 12.02 -2.68 -0.56
C ARG A 39 10.61 -2.93 -1.09
N GLY A 40 9.91 -3.84 -0.46
CA GLY A 40 8.53 -4.17 -0.70
C GLY A 40 7.64 -3.95 0.54
N GLY A 41 6.36 -4.27 0.37
CA GLY A 41 5.31 -4.06 1.35
C GLY A 41 4.51 -2.80 1.07
N SER A 42 3.21 -2.95 0.79
CA SER A 42 2.33 -1.84 0.37
C SER A 42 2.30 -0.70 1.40
N ALA A 43 2.11 -1.01 2.69
CA ALA A 43 2.12 0.01 3.75
C ALA A 43 3.45 0.79 3.82
N ALA A 44 4.58 0.09 3.69
CA ALA A 44 5.90 0.71 3.68
C ALA A 44 6.10 1.58 2.42
N ASN A 45 5.57 1.15 1.27
CA ASN A 45 5.60 1.93 0.03
C ASN A 45 4.81 3.22 0.16
N VAL A 46 3.58 3.17 0.72
CA VAL A 46 2.77 4.36 0.98
C VAL A 46 3.50 5.33 1.91
N ALA A 47 4.08 4.83 3.02
CA ALA A 47 4.79 5.67 3.97
C ALA A 47 5.99 6.38 3.33
N VAL A 48 6.82 5.66 2.55
CA VAL A 48 7.96 6.24 1.83
C VAL A 48 7.52 7.23 0.77
N ALA A 49 6.51 6.90 -0.03
CA ALA A 49 6.00 7.81 -1.05
C ALA A 49 5.43 9.10 -0.43
N ALA A 50 4.74 9.00 0.72
CA ALA A 50 4.23 10.15 1.47
C ALA A 50 5.36 11.04 2.00
N ALA A 51 6.39 10.45 2.61
CA ALA A 51 7.55 11.19 3.12
C ALA A 51 8.32 11.90 1.98
N LEU A 52 8.60 11.21 0.89
CA LEU A 52 9.27 11.79 -0.29
C LEU A 52 8.43 12.89 -0.96
N PHE A 53 7.11 12.84 -0.84
CA PHE A 53 6.22 13.91 -1.31
C PHE A 53 6.16 15.12 -0.35
N GLY A 54 6.97 15.10 0.71
CA GLY A 54 7.07 16.17 1.71
C GLY A 54 5.95 16.12 2.75
N GLY A 55 5.39 14.95 3.00
CA GLY A 55 4.49 14.67 4.12
C GLY A 55 5.21 14.04 5.30
N THR A 56 4.56 13.99 6.45
CA THR A 56 5.02 13.24 7.63
C THR A 56 4.29 11.89 7.66
N ALA A 57 5.06 10.81 7.60
CA ALA A 57 4.51 9.46 7.57
C ALA A 57 5.18 8.57 8.62
N ARG A 58 4.38 7.67 9.20
CA ARG A 58 4.83 6.63 10.12
C ARG A 58 4.51 5.26 9.57
N TYR A 59 5.50 4.38 9.61
CA TYR A 59 5.32 2.97 9.32
C TYR A 59 5.14 2.17 10.62
N VAL A 60 4.13 1.27 10.62
CA VAL A 60 3.82 0.36 11.72
C VAL A 60 3.74 -1.06 11.19
N GLY A 61 4.45 -1.98 11.83
CA GLY A 61 4.46 -3.40 11.45
C GLY A 61 5.36 -4.22 12.35
N ASN A 62 5.51 -5.50 12.02
CA ASN A 62 6.53 -6.35 12.62
C ASN A 62 7.67 -6.61 11.61
N VAL A 63 8.92 -6.54 12.07
CA VAL A 63 10.11 -6.69 11.23
C VAL A 63 11.06 -7.71 11.86
N GLY A 64 11.67 -8.54 11.03
CA GLY A 64 12.61 -9.58 11.48
C GLY A 64 13.77 -9.04 12.30
N HIS A 65 14.24 -9.85 13.24
CA HIS A 65 15.40 -9.56 14.09
C HIS A 65 16.70 -10.01 13.39
N ASP A 66 16.89 -9.52 12.15
CA ASP A 66 17.99 -9.93 11.28
C ASP A 66 18.55 -8.75 10.47
N LEU A 67 19.66 -8.99 9.75
CA LEU A 67 20.32 -7.97 8.94
C LEU A 67 19.42 -7.42 7.82
N LEU A 68 18.53 -8.23 7.27
CA LEU A 68 17.58 -7.79 6.26
C LEU A 68 16.58 -6.80 6.86
N GLY A 69 16.03 -7.11 8.05
CA GLY A 69 15.15 -6.22 8.77
C GLY A 69 15.81 -4.88 9.10
N ASP A 70 17.07 -4.91 9.55
CA ASP A 70 17.84 -3.69 9.83
C ASP A 70 18.06 -2.86 8.56
N HIS A 71 18.36 -3.51 7.43
CA HIS A 71 18.52 -2.86 6.13
C HIS A 71 17.22 -2.21 5.65
N LEU A 72 16.10 -2.92 5.74
CA LEU A 72 14.79 -2.42 5.34
C LEU A 72 14.36 -1.20 6.19
N LEU A 73 14.56 -1.26 7.51
CA LEU A 73 14.28 -0.13 8.41
C LEU A 73 15.17 1.08 8.13
N ALA A 74 16.45 0.85 7.81
CA ALA A 74 17.36 1.92 7.41
C ALA A 74 16.90 2.62 6.13
N GLN A 75 16.34 1.90 5.17
CA GLN A 75 15.77 2.51 3.94
C GLN A 75 14.56 3.41 4.27
N LEU A 76 13.65 2.98 5.16
CA LEU A 76 12.53 3.80 5.60
C LEU A 76 13.02 5.07 6.31
N SER A 77 13.95 4.93 7.25
CA SER A 77 14.54 6.05 7.98
C SER A 77 15.22 7.05 7.05
N THR A 78 15.98 6.56 6.06
CA THR A 78 16.64 7.41 5.04
C THR A 78 15.64 8.20 4.20
N ALA A 79 14.44 7.64 3.96
CA ALA A 79 13.35 8.32 3.28
C ALA A 79 12.59 9.33 4.18
N GLY A 80 12.93 9.42 5.47
CA GLY A 80 12.28 10.33 6.42
C GLY A 80 11.00 9.76 7.05
N VAL A 81 10.79 8.44 6.98
CA VAL A 81 9.62 7.79 7.61
C VAL A 81 9.89 7.56 9.09
N GLU A 82 8.93 7.94 9.94
CA GLU A 82 8.93 7.56 11.35
C GLU A 82 8.68 6.05 11.51
N ILE A 83 9.38 5.40 12.41
CA ILE A 83 9.34 3.95 12.59
C ILE A 83 8.73 3.61 13.95
N ALA A 84 7.60 2.89 13.93
CA ALA A 84 6.98 2.31 15.11
C ALA A 84 6.74 0.81 14.85
N VAL A 85 7.71 -0.04 15.21
CA VAL A 85 7.69 -1.47 14.86
C VAL A 85 7.94 -2.36 16.07
N THR A 86 7.36 -3.56 16.03
CA THR A 86 7.82 -4.67 16.83
C THR A 86 8.90 -5.46 16.07
N ARG A 87 9.75 -6.19 16.79
CA ARG A 87 10.84 -6.97 16.20
C ARG A 87 10.74 -8.42 16.66
N SER A 88 10.50 -9.33 15.72
CA SER A 88 10.48 -10.77 16.01
C SER A 88 10.74 -11.59 14.75
N GLY A 89 11.22 -12.82 14.92
CA GLY A 89 11.42 -13.76 13.83
C GLY A 89 12.42 -13.29 12.78
N ARG A 90 12.19 -13.64 11.51
CA ARG A 90 13.00 -13.26 10.34
C ARG A 90 12.21 -12.41 9.35
N SER A 91 12.91 -11.55 8.65
CA SER A 91 12.31 -10.72 7.59
C SER A 91 11.83 -11.56 6.42
N GLY A 92 10.75 -11.12 5.78
CA GLY A 92 10.18 -11.77 4.62
C GLY A 92 10.85 -11.34 3.31
N SER A 93 10.73 -12.20 2.29
CA SER A 93 11.13 -11.89 0.92
C SER A 93 10.09 -12.43 -0.06
N ILE A 94 9.76 -11.62 -1.05
CA ILE A 94 8.88 -12.01 -2.17
C ILE A 94 9.76 -12.09 -3.41
N VAL A 95 9.82 -13.27 -4.02
CA VAL A 95 10.57 -13.46 -5.27
C VAL A 95 9.61 -13.42 -6.45
N ALA A 96 9.80 -12.45 -7.34
CA ALA A 96 9.09 -12.36 -8.60
C ALA A 96 10.01 -12.86 -9.73
N VAL A 97 9.67 -13.99 -10.34
CA VAL A 97 10.35 -14.50 -11.54
C VAL A 97 9.64 -13.94 -12.76
N VAL A 98 10.38 -13.21 -13.58
CA VAL A 98 9.89 -12.60 -14.83
C VAL A 98 10.49 -13.38 -15.99
N ASP A 99 9.66 -13.98 -16.82
CA ASP A 99 10.08 -14.77 -17.99
C ASP A 99 10.28 -13.90 -19.24
N GLY A 100 10.61 -14.54 -20.37
CA GLY A 100 10.84 -13.88 -21.65
C GLY A 100 9.58 -13.24 -22.27
N ASN A 101 8.39 -13.55 -21.77
CA ASN A 101 7.12 -12.96 -22.18
C ASN A 101 6.68 -11.83 -21.24
N ALA A 102 7.54 -11.45 -20.28
CA ALA A 102 7.25 -10.52 -19.20
C ALA A 102 6.15 -11.01 -18.24
N GLU A 103 5.83 -12.31 -18.23
CA GLU A 103 4.94 -12.90 -17.24
C GLU A 103 5.64 -13.04 -15.89
N ARG A 104 4.88 -12.81 -14.81
CA ARG A 104 5.42 -12.82 -13.44
C ARG A 104 4.86 -13.98 -12.64
N SER A 105 5.75 -14.77 -12.05
CA SER A 105 5.42 -15.80 -11.07
C SER A 105 5.97 -15.39 -9.71
N PHE A 106 5.16 -15.50 -8.64
CA PHE A 106 5.55 -15.05 -7.31
C PHE A 106 5.78 -16.23 -6.37
N LEU A 107 6.88 -16.18 -5.63
CA LEU A 107 7.16 -17.05 -4.48
C LEU A 107 7.15 -16.15 -3.24
N THR A 108 6.10 -16.27 -2.45
CA THR A 108 5.86 -15.34 -1.34
C THR A 108 6.19 -16.00 -0.02
N ASP A 109 7.21 -15.47 0.64
CA ASP A 109 7.56 -15.79 2.01
C ASP A 109 7.52 -14.50 2.85
N ARG A 110 6.42 -14.30 3.58
CA ARG A 110 6.23 -13.07 4.37
C ARG A 110 7.11 -13.04 5.62
N GLY A 111 7.77 -14.15 5.97
CA GLY A 111 8.53 -14.23 7.23
C GLY A 111 7.66 -13.81 8.41
N SER A 112 8.21 -12.98 9.29
CA SER A 112 7.50 -12.44 10.44
C SER A 112 6.72 -11.13 10.17
N ALA A 113 6.60 -10.68 8.92
CA ALA A 113 5.86 -9.45 8.62
C ALA A 113 4.38 -9.53 9.03
N GLY A 114 3.79 -10.73 9.02
CA GLY A 114 2.44 -10.99 9.51
C GLY A 114 2.29 -11.18 11.02
N ASP A 115 3.39 -11.15 11.79
CA ASP A 115 3.42 -11.49 13.23
C ASP A 115 3.24 -10.26 14.14
N LEU A 116 2.57 -9.21 13.67
CA LEU A 116 2.21 -8.08 14.52
C LEU A 116 1.15 -8.51 15.54
N THR A 117 1.55 -8.68 16.81
CA THR A 117 0.71 -9.19 17.91
C THR A 117 0.20 -8.10 18.85
N SER A 118 0.74 -6.89 18.75
CA SER A 118 0.31 -5.73 19.54
C SER A 118 0.69 -4.44 18.82
N ALA A 119 -0.09 -3.39 19.03
CA ALA A 119 0.24 -2.06 18.54
C ALA A 119 1.52 -1.54 19.24
N PRO A 120 2.53 -1.05 18.49
CA PRO A 120 3.72 -0.47 19.10
C PRO A 120 3.40 0.82 19.86
N ASP A 121 4.20 1.16 20.86
CA ASP A 121 4.03 2.41 21.62
C ASP A 121 4.09 3.64 20.69
N GLY A 122 3.22 4.59 20.92
CA GLY A 122 3.18 5.86 20.20
C GLY A 122 2.69 5.77 18.74
N TRP A 123 2.22 4.64 18.28
CA TRP A 123 1.80 4.42 16.90
C TRP A 123 0.72 5.40 16.40
N LEU A 124 -0.15 5.90 17.31
CA LEU A 124 -1.27 6.79 17.01
C LEU A 124 -0.93 8.28 17.27
N LEU A 125 0.27 8.58 17.77
CA LEU A 125 0.64 9.94 18.17
C LEU A 125 0.61 10.90 16.95
N HIS A 126 -0.16 12.01 17.06
CA HIS A 126 -0.39 12.99 15.98
C HIS A 126 -0.97 12.44 14.68
N THR A 127 -1.50 11.21 14.70
CA THR A 127 -2.06 10.56 13.50
C THR A 127 -3.39 11.19 13.09
N ALA A 128 -3.51 11.62 11.84
CA ALA A 128 -4.76 12.09 11.26
C ALA A 128 -5.51 11.01 10.49
N VAL A 129 -4.76 10.05 9.93
CA VAL A 129 -5.33 8.93 9.18
C VAL A 129 -4.45 7.70 9.34
N VAL A 130 -5.09 6.55 9.55
CA VAL A 130 -4.46 5.23 9.49
C VAL A 130 -4.75 4.64 8.12
N HIS A 131 -3.71 4.31 7.36
CA HIS A 131 -3.82 3.64 6.08
C HIS A 131 -3.42 2.17 6.20
N VAL A 132 -4.29 1.27 5.70
CA VAL A 132 -4.13 -0.17 5.80
C VAL A 132 -4.37 -0.81 4.42
N PRO A 133 -3.38 -1.47 3.82
CA PRO A 133 -3.61 -2.37 2.70
C PRO A 133 -4.30 -3.64 3.18
N THR A 134 -5.21 -4.20 2.38
CA THR A 134 -5.97 -5.42 2.71
C THR A 134 -5.07 -6.60 3.09
N TYR A 135 -3.82 -6.62 2.61
CA TYR A 135 -2.82 -7.63 3.02
C TYR A 135 -2.64 -7.74 4.54
N SER A 136 -2.83 -6.65 5.29
CA SER A 136 -2.74 -6.61 6.75
C SER A 136 -3.97 -7.22 7.45
N LEU A 137 -5.00 -7.55 6.68
CA LEU A 137 -6.29 -8.06 7.15
C LEU A 137 -6.54 -9.53 6.74
N LEU A 138 -5.55 -10.21 6.14
CA LEU A 138 -5.75 -11.56 5.59
C LEU A 138 -5.68 -12.65 6.67
N ALA A 139 -4.74 -12.56 7.60
CA ALA A 139 -4.46 -13.62 8.57
C ALA A 139 -4.07 -13.08 9.95
N ASP A 140 -4.41 -13.85 10.97
CA ASP A 140 -3.94 -13.59 12.34
C ASP A 140 -2.46 -13.99 12.47
N PRO A 141 -1.73 -13.35 13.39
CA PRO A 141 -2.18 -12.38 14.40
C PRO A 141 -2.34 -10.94 13.87
N MET A 142 -1.74 -10.60 12.74
CA MET A 142 -1.74 -9.24 12.21
C MET A 142 -3.16 -8.68 11.98
N ARG A 143 -4.07 -9.50 11.44
CA ARG A 143 -5.47 -9.10 11.24
C ARG A 143 -6.13 -8.66 12.54
N ALA A 144 -6.05 -9.47 13.59
CA ALA A 144 -6.65 -9.17 14.88
C ALA A 144 -6.11 -7.85 15.46
N THR A 145 -4.78 -7.72 15.48
CA THR A 145 -4.11 -6.50 15.96
C THR A 145 -4.47 -5.28 15.13
N THR A 146 -4.49 -5.40 13.80
CA THR A 146 -4.86 -4.28 12.91
C THR A 146 -6.30 -3.83 13.16
N LEU A 147 -7.25 -4.75 13.34
CA LEU A 147 -8.64 -4.41 13.66
C LEU A 147 -8.75 -3.67 15.00
N GLU A 148 -8.06 -4.13 16.05
CA GLU A 148 -7.99 -3.43 17.33
C GLU A 148 -7.39 -2.02 17.20
N MET A 149 -6.36 -1.86 16.36
CA MET A 149 -5.77 -0.56 16.06
C MET A 149 -6.77 0.36 15.35
N LEU A 150 -7.52 -0.14 14.37
CA LEU A 150 -8.55 0.63 13.66
C LEU A 150 -9.68 1.07 14.60
N ASP A 151 -10.12 0.20 15.52
CA ASP A 151 -11.09 0.56 16.55
C ASP A 151 -10.55 1.63 17.50
N GLY A 152 -9.29 1.52 17.88
CA GLY A 152 -8.59 2.55 18.68
C GLY A 152 -8.49 3.88 17.94
N ALA A 153 -8.12 3.88 16.66
CA ALA A 153 -8.07 5.08 15.82
C ALA A 153 -9.43 5.78 15.73
N ARG A 154 -10.50 5.02 15.52
CA ARG A 154 -11.86 5.54 15.47
C ARG A 154 -12.26 6.19 16.81
N GLY A 155 -11.91 5.57 17.95
CA GLY A 155 -12.15 6.12 19.28
C GLY A 155 -11.48 7.48 19.52
N HIS A 156 -10.45 7.83 18.74
CA HIS A 156 -9.74 9.11 18.77
C HIS A 156 -10.09 10.04 17.61
N ASN A 157 -11.15 9.75 16.83
CA ASN A 157 -11.55 10.50 15.63
C ASN A 157 -10.45 10.58 14.55
N VAL A 158 -9.60 9.57 14.45
CA VAL A 158 -8.60 9.43 13.40
C VAL A 158 -9.25 8.78 12.19
N GLY A 159 -9.01 9.32 11.00
CA GLY A 159 -9.54 8.78 9.75
C GLY A 159 -9.01 7.38 9.43
N ILE A 160 -9.81 6.59 8.74
CA ILE A 160 -9.45 5.23 8.30
C ILE A 160 -9.43 5.18 6.79
N SER A 161 -8.33 4.70 6.24
CA SER A 161 -8.11 4.52 4.81
C SER A 161 -7.71 3.07 4.54
N LEU A 162 -8.41 2.41 3.63
CA LEU A 162 -8.08 1.07 3.14
C LEU A 162 -7.65 1.11 1.68
N ASP A 163 -6.76 0.20 1.28
CA ASP A 163 -6.52 -0.17 -0.11
C ASP A 163 -6.90 -1.64 -0.32
N ALA A 164 -7.71 -1.94 -1.33
CA ALA A 164 -8.16 -3.30 -1.66
C ALA A 164 -6.99 -4.21 -2.08
N SER A 165 -5.92 -3.64 -2.60
CA SER A 165 -4.55 -4.19 -2.78
C SER A 165 -4.42 -5.34 -3.78
N SER A 166 -5.35 -6.31 -3.87
CA SER A 166 -5.17 -7.49 -4.72
C SER A 166 -6.46 -8.26 -4.96
N THR A 167 -6.79 -8.47 -6.22
CA THR A 167 -7.90 -9.36 -6.62
C THR A 167 -7.68 -10.79 -6.14
N GLY A 168 -6.43 -11.29 -6.16
CA GLY A 168 -6.08 -12.61 -5.66
C GLY A 168 -6.36 -12.76 -4.17
N ALA A 169 -5.92 -11.80 -3.35
CA ALA A 169 -6.17 -11.80 -1.92
C ALA A 169 -7.68 -11.73 -1.58
N ILE A 170 -8.45 -10.93 -2.32
CA ILE A 170 -9.91 -10.85 -2.18
C ILE A 170 -10.59 -12.17 -2.56
N ALA A 171 -10.15 -12.80 -3.66
CA ALA A 171 -10.71 -14.08 -4.11
C ALA A 171 -10.41 -15.21 -3.13
N ASP A 172 -9.18 -15.29 -2.61
CA ASP A 172 -8.76 -16.30 -1.63
C ASP A 172 -9.51 -16.17 -0.30
N ALA A 173 -9.75 -14.94 0.16
CA ALA A 173 -10.55 -14.67 1.36
C ALA A 173 -12.07 -14.92 1.12
N GLY A 174 -12.50 -14.91 -0.13
CA GLY A 174 -13.88 -14.92 -0.56
C GLY A 174 -14.50 -13.53 -0.62
N VAL A 175 -15.05 -13.17 -1.79
CA VAL A 175 -15.59 -11.83 -2.07
C VAL A 175 -16.60 -11.35 -1.02
N GLY A 176 -17.51 -12.22 -0.58
CA GLY A 176 -18.50 -11.89 0.46
C GLY A 176 -17.82 -11.54 1.79
N ALA A 177 -16.89 -12.37 2.25
CA ALA A 177 -16.15 -12.13 3.49
C ALA A 177 -15.30 -10.86 3.44
N ALA A 178 -14.69 -10.56 2.27
CA ALA A 178 -13.94 -9.32 2.07
C ALA A 178 -14.85 -8.07 2.14
N ARG A 179 -16.03 -8.13 1.51
CA ARG A 179 -17.03 -7.06 1.59
C ARG A 179 -17.50 -6.85 3.03
N ASP A 180 -17.92 -7.93 3.72
CA ASP A 180 -18.39 -7.88 5.11
C ASP A 180 -17.32 -7.28 6.03
N LEU A 181 -16.04 -7.57 5.78
CA LEU A 181 -14.93 -7.02 6.52
C LEU A 181 -14.78 -5.52 6.27
N ILE A 182 -14.82 -5.07 5.01
CA ILE A 182 -14.73 -3.65 4.66
C ILE A 182 -15.93 -2.88 5.23
N GLU A 183 -17.14 -3.41 5.10
CA GLU A 183 -18.36 -2.82 5.67
C GLU A 183 -18.28 -2.68 7.20
N ARG A 184 -17.76 -3.69 7.89
CA ARG A 184 -17.55 -3.65 9.35
C ARG A 184 -16.50 -2.61 9.75
N ILE A 185 -15.42 -2.49 8.99
CA ILE A 185 -14.40 -1.46 9.20
C ILE A 185 -14.98 -0.08 8.90
N ALA A 186 -15.92 0.04 7.96
CA ALA A 186 -16.54 1.30 7.54
C ALA A 186 -15.49 2.41 7.31
N PRO A 187 -14.55 2.25 6.37
CA PRO A 187 -13.46 3.21 6.17
C PRO A 187 -13.99 4.55 5.64
N ASP A 188 -13.27 5.63 5.94
CA ASP A 188 -13.52 6.93 5.34
C ASP A 188 -13.14 6.95 3.86
N TYR A 189 -12.03 6.26 3.53
CA TYR A 189 -11.48 6.15 2.18
C TYR A 189 -11.20 4.70 1.82
N LEU A 190 -11.68 4.28 0.65
CA LEU A 190 -11.33 2.99 0.04
C LEU A 190 -10.67 3.25 -1.32
N PHE A 191 -9.44 2.81 -1.47
CA PHE A 191 -8.75 2.77 -2.75
C PHE A 191 -8.88 1.38 -3.36
N CYS A 192 -9.21 1.31 -4.64
CA CYS A 192 -9.19 0.07 -5.42
C CYS A 192 -8.82 0.37 -6.87
N ASN A 193 -8.32 -0.63 -7.58
CA ASN A 193 -8.23 -0.57 -9.02
C ASN A 193 -9.56 -1.01 -9.65
N HIS A 194 -9.65 -0.96 -11.00
CA HIS A 194 -10.84 -1.36 -11.73
C HIS A 194 -11.28 -2.80 -11.44
N ASP A 195 -10.33 -3.74 -11.50
CA ASP A 195 -10.59 -5.17 -11.34
C ASP A 195 -11.03 -5.50 -9.90
N GLU A 196 -10.42 -4.85 -8.91
CA GLU A 196 -10.80 -4.97 -7.49
C GLU A 196 -12.20 -4.41 -7.25
N ALA A 197 -12.54 -3.27 -7.86
CA ALA A 197 -13.85 -2.66 -7.75
C ALA A 197 -14.93 -3.54 -8.39
N GLU A 198 -14.65 -4.13 -9.56
CA GLU A 198 -15.54 -5.07 -10.23
C GLU A 198 -15.75 -6.35 -9.39
N LEU A 199 -14.66 -6.95 -8.89
CA LEU A 199 -14.71 -8.15 -8.05
C LEU A 199 -15.49 -7.90 -6.75
N LEU A 200 -15.28 -6.76 -6.11
CA LEU A 200 -16.02 -6.33 -4.92
C LEU A 200 -17.43 -5.82 -5.26
N ARG A 201 -17.83 -5.76 -6.53
CA ARG A 201 -19.13 -5.26 -7.00
C ARG A 201 -19.46 -3.87 -6.45
N ILE A 202 -18.47 -2.99 -6.45
CA ILE A 202 -18.61 -1.61 -5.98
C ILE A 202 -19.43 -0.81 -6.99
N THR A 203 -20.48 -0.13 -6.50
CA THR A 203 -21.30 0.80 -7.27
C THR A 203 -21.45 2.11 -6.52
N GLN A 204 -21.91 3.17 -7.18
CA GLN A 204 -22.07 4.46 -6.52
C GLN A 204 -22.93 4.41 -5.24
N PRO A 205 -24.11 3.72 -5.19
CA PRO A 205 -24.87 3.63 -3.95
C PRO A 205 -24.28 2.63 -2.93
N ASP A 206 -23.49 1.65 -3.41
CA ASP A 206 -22.84 0.60 -2.60
C ASP A 206 -21.32 0.70 -2.72
N ARG A 207 -20.76 1.77 -2.21
CA ARG A 207 -19.36 2.15 -2.36
C ARG A 207 -18.41 1.62 -1.27
N LEU A 208 -18.94 0.94 -0.25
CA LEU A 208 -18.22 0.32 0.89
C LEU A 208 -17.38 1.29 1.77
N ALA A 209 -17.37 2.57 1.48
CA ALA A 209 -16.65 3.61 2.22
C ALA A 209 -17.39 4.96 2.12
N THR A 210 -17.02 5.94 2.93
CA THR A 210 -17.52 7.31 2.76
C THR A 210 -17.10 7.88 1.41
N VAL A 211 -15.85 7.62 1.00
CA VAL A 211 -15.32 7.95 -0.32
C VAL A 211 -14.60 6.74 -0.89
N THR A 212 -15.03 6.27 -2.07
CA THR A 212 -14.32 5.19 -2.79
C THR A 212 -13.67 5.75 -4.04
N ILE A 213 -12.38 5.48 -4.19
CA ILE A 213 -11.53 5.95 -5.29
C ILE A 213 -11.15 4.75 -6.15
N ILE A 214 -11.60 4.74 -7.41
CA ILE A 214 -11.35 3.67 -8.37
C ILE A 214 -10.30 4.13 -9.36
N LYS A 215 -9.09 3.55 -9.25
CA LYS A 215 -7.94 3.76 -10.14
C LYS A 215 -8.13 2.90 -11.39
N GLN A 216 -7.97 3.47 -12.59
CA GLN A 216 -8.19 2.77 -13.87
C GLN A 216 -6.96 2.86 -14.79
N GLY A 217 -5.77 2.87 -14.22
CA GLY A 217 -4.51 2.97 -14.98
C GLY A 217 -4.42 4.26 -15.77
N ALA A 218 -4.39 4.18 -17.10
CA ALA A 218 -4.38 5.34 -18.00
C ALA A 218 -5.75 5.98 -18.18
N GLU A 219 -6.82 5.29 -17.79
CA GLU A 219 -8.18 5.82 -17.84
C GLU A 219 -8.45 6.75 -16.64
N ALA A 220 -9.54 7.51 -16.73
CA ALA A 220 -9.91 8.47 -15.70
C ALA A 220 -10.18 7.79 -14.35
N THR A 221 -9.66 8.35 -13.26
CA THR A 221 -10.02 7.94 -11.90
C THR A 221 -11.47 8.33 -11.61
N VAL A 222 -12.25 7.39 -11.09
CA VAL A 222 -13.64 7.60 -10.67
C VAL A 222 -13.69 7.66 -9.15
N VAL A 223 -14.42 8.64 -8.60
CA VAL A 223 -14.62 8.79 -7.16
C VAL A 223 -16.10 8.78 -6.82
N TYR A 224 -16.50 7.86 -5.98
CA TYR A 224 -17.84 7.76 -5.41
C TYR A 224 -17.89 8.38 -4.02
N SER A 225 -18.85 9.26 -3.78
CA SER A 225 -19.07 9.92 -2.49
C SER A 225 -20.55 10.26 -2.29
N ASP A 226 -20.91 10.85 -1.14
CA ASP A 226 -22.27 11.35 -0.89
C ASP A 226 -22.66 12.45 -1.87
N ALA A 227 -21.69 13.21 -2.42
CA ALA A 227 -21.94 14.24 -3.43
C ALA A 227 -22.26 13.66 -4.81
N GLY A 228 -22.04 12.36 -5.03
CA GLY A 228 -22.28 11.65 -6.30
C GLY A 228 -21.02 11.02 -6.87
N VAL A 229 -20.89 11.10 -8.20
CA VAL A 229 -19.77 10.53 -8.96
C VAL A 229 -18.96 11.65 -9.60
N ASP A 230 -17.69 11.70 -9.24
CA ASP A 230 -16.73 12.58 -9.90
C ASP A 230 -15.75 11.77 -10.75
N THR A 231 -15.33 12.32 -11.87
CA THR A 231 -14.36 11.69 -12.78
C THR A 231 -13.20 12.63 -13.03
N TYR A 232 -11.98 12.11 -12.87
CA TYR A 232 -10.75 12.88 -12.99
C TYR A 232 -9.86 12.29 -14.09
N PRO A 233 -9.60 13.03 -15.18
CA PRO A 233 -8.76 12.54 -16.27
C PRO A 233 -7.30 12.37 -15.80
N VAL A 234 -6.63 11.36 -16.34
CA VAL A 234 -5.21 11.08 -16.11
C VAL A 234 -4.40 11.67 -17.24
N ALA A 235 -3.32 12.39 -16.92
CA ALA A 235 -2.38 12.84 -17.94
C ALA A 235 -1.58 11.63 -18.47
N PRO A 236 -1.36 11.52 -19.79
CA PRO A 236 -0.50 10.48 -20.35
C PRO A 236 0.90 10.50 -19.73
N VAL A 237 1.47 9.33 -19.54
CA VAL A 237 2.86 9.15 -19.10
C VAL A 237 3.60 8.42 -20.21
N ASP A 238 4.65 9.06 -20.71
CA ASP A 238 5.55 8.44 -21.65
C ASP A 238 6.55 7.54 -20.91
N ASP A 239 7.07 6.50 -21.58
CA ASP A 239 8.13 5.63 -21.08
C ASP A 239 7.80 4.92 -19.75
N VAL A 240 6.63 4.31 -19.66
CA VAL A 240 6.28 3.46 -18.50
C VAL A 240 7.24 2.27 -18.42
N VAL A 241 7.96 2.17 -17.29
CA VAL A 241 8.99 1.13 -17.04
C VAL A 241 8.45 0.01 -16.16
N ASP A 242 7.80 0.35 -15.04
CA ASP A 242 7.28 -0.62 -14.07
C ASP A 242 6.10 0.01 -13.31
N THR A 243 4.99 -0.72 -13.25
CA THR A 243 3.78 -0.24 -12.54
C THR A 243 3.74 -0.62 -11.06
N THR A 244 4.78 -1.29 -10.56
CA THR A 244 4.89 -1.68 -9.14
C THR A 244 4.84 -0.45 -8.24
N GLY A 245 3.97 -0.48 -7.23
CA GLY A 245 3.82 0.62 -6.27
C GLY A 245 3.08 1.86 -6.78
N ALA A 246 2.58 1.87 -8.03
CA ALA A 246 1.78 2.99 -8.55
C ALA A 246 0.54 3.27 -7.69
N GLY A 247 -0.15 2.21 -7.24
CA GLY A 247 -1.29 2.29 -6.33
C GLY A 247 -0.92 2.87 -4.98
N ASP A 248 0.22 2.43 -4.41
CA ASP A 248 0.74 2.91 -3.13
C ASP A 248 1.11 4.41 -3.21
N ALA A 249 1.78 4.81 -4.30
CA ALA A 249 2.13 6.20 -4.55
C ALA A 249 0.88 7.07 -4.77
N PHE A 250 -0.13 6.56 -5.47
CA PHE A 250 -1.41 7.23 -5.62
C PHE A 250 -2.06 7.49 -4.24
N ALA A 251 -2.17 6.46 -3.40
CA ALA A 251 -2.72 6.60 -2.05
C ALA A 251 -1.93 7.62 -1.22
N ALA A 252 -0.60 7.59 -1.26
CA ALA A 252 0.27 8.55 -0.59
C ALA A 252 0.01 10.00 -1.01
N GLY A 253 0.00 10.27 -2.32
CA GLY A 253 -0.26 11.61 -2.87
C GLY A 253 -1.63 12.16 -2.47
N PHE A 254 -2.65 11.29 -2.51
CA PHE A 254 -4.00 11.63 -2.06
C PHE A 254 -4.03 11.98 -0.57
N LEU A 255 -3.52 11.09 0.29
CA LEU A 255 -3.59 11.24 1.74
C LEU A 255 -2.79 12.45 2.25
N VAL A 256 -1.56 12.67 1.73
CA VAL A 256 -0.76 13.87 2.07
C VAL A 256 -1.54 15.15 1.72
N THR A 257 -2.11 15.21 0.52
CA THR A 257 -2.82 16.41 0.07
C THR A 257 -4.11 16.62 0.87
N LYS A 258 -4.85 15.54 1.16
CA LYS A 258 -6.11 15.60 1.88
C LYS A 258 -5.94 15.98 3.35
N PHE A 259 -5.03 15.32 4.06
CA PHE A 259 -4.92 15.42 5.53
C PHE A 259 -3.87 16.43 5.98
N GLN A 260 -2.76 16.59 5.27
CA GLN A 260 -1.67 17.47 5.71
C GLN A 260 -1.68 18.83 5.01
N ARG A 261 -2.28 18.93 3.80
CA ARG A 261 -2.38 20.18 3.05
C ARG A 261 -3.80 20.74 2.99
N ALA A 262 -4.76 20.06 3.62
CA ALA A 262 -6.19 20.41 3.64
C ALA A 262 -6.76 20.65 2.20
N GLY A 263 -6.24 19.90 1.23
CA GLY A 263 -6.61 20.03 -0.18
C GLY A 263 -8.03 19.55 -0.47
N SER A 264 -8.64 20.10 -1.54
CA SER A 264 -9.89 19.58 -2.08
C SER A 264 -9.70 18.15 -2.62
N GLN A 265 -10.80 17.42 -2.83
CA GLN A 265 -10.76 16.09 -3.46
C GLN A 265 -10.05 16.14 -4.83
N ALA A 266 -10.35 17.13 -5.66
CA ALA A 266 -9.70 17.30 -6.96
C ALA A 266 -8.19 17.52 -6.83
N ALA A 267 -7.74 18.34 -5.87
CA ALA A 267 -6.32 18.56 -5.62
C ALA A 267 -5.63 17.26 -5.11
N ALA A 268 -6.33 16.48 -4.26
CA ALA A 268 -5.82 15.22 -3.76
C ALA A 268 -5.67 14.16 -4.87
N VAL A 269 -6.66 14.05 -5.78
CA VAL A 269 -6.56 13.15 -6.95
C VAL A 269 -5.46 13.61 -7.91
N ALA A 270 -5.31 14.91 -8.16
CA ALA A 270 -4.24 15.42 -9.01
C ALA A 270 -2.85 15.12 -8.45
N ALA A 271 -2.65 15.26 -7.13
CA ALA A 271 -1.42 14.89 -6.44
C ALA A 271 -1.16 13.38 -6.49
N ALA A 272 -2.21 12.57 -6.36
CA ALA A 272 -2.16 11.12 -6.48
C ALA A 272 -1.69 10.68 -7.88
N HIS A 273 -2.26 11.26 -8.95
CA HIS A 273 -1.83 11.02 -10.33
C HIS A 273 -0.37 11.41 -10.55
N LEU A 274 0.04 12.58 -10.04
CA LEU A 274 1.44 13.04 -10.15
C LEU A 274 2.40 12.03 -9.51
N LEU A 275 2.07 11.54 -8.32
CA LEU A 275 2.97 10.65 -7.59
C LEU A 275 3.01 9.25 -8.22
N ALA A 276 1.88 8.73 -8.66
CA ALA A 276 1.82 7.49 -9.44
C ALA A 276 2.65 7.59 -10.73
N ALA A 277 2.51 8.69 -11.49
CA ALA A 277 3.27 8.93 -12.71
C ALA A 277 4.80 8.94 -12.46
N ARG A 278 5.24 9.55 -11.36
CA ARG A 278 6.66 9.56 -10.94
C ARG A 278 7.18 8.21 -10.47
N THR A 279 6.31 7.29 -10.12
CA THR A 279 6.68 5.94 -9.71
C THR A 279 6.88 5.04 -10.92
N ILE A 280 5.98 5.09 -11.91
CA ILE A 280 5.98 4.13 -13.02
C ILE A 280 7.07 4.34 -14.09
N ILE A 281 7.83 5.42 -14.01
CA ILE A 281 8.95 5.73 -14.92
C ILE A 281 10.29 5.11 -14.50
N ALA A 282 10.30 4.26 -13.46
CA ALA A 282 11.50 3.58 -12.96
C ALA A 282 11.12 2.22 -12.37
N HIS A 283 12.11 1.34 -12.20
CA HIS A 283 11.89 0.07 -11.50
C HIS A 283 11.68 0.28 -9.99
N GLY A 284 10.77 -0.53 -9.41
CA GLY A 284 10.43 -0.54 -7.99
C GLY A 284 9.40 0.51 -7.59
N ALA A 285 8.97 0.47 -6.31
CA ALA A 285 7.82 1.21 -5.80
C ALA A 285 8.18 2.60 -5.22
N THR A 286 9.27 3.24 -5.67
CA THR A 286 9.73 4.52 -5.12
C THR A 286 9.60 5.66 -6.15
N PRO A 287 8.83 6.72 -5.85
CA PRO A 287 8.69 7.86 -6.76
C PRO A 287 10.04 8.55 -7.04
N ARG A 288 10.21 9.07 -8.25
CA ARG A 288 11.40 9.86 -8.66
C ARG A 288 11.07 11.36 -8.61
N PHE A 289 11.99 12.14 -8.00
CA PHE A 289 11.88 13.60 -7.86
C PHE A 289 13.07 14.31 -8.47
#